data_a58a765b0fd307eb8c452715b707968f
#
_entry.id   a58a765b0fd307eb8c452715b707968f
#
_cell.length_a   1.000
_cell.length_b   1.000
_cell.length_c   1.000
_cell.angle_alpha   90.00
_cell.angle_beta   90.00
_cell.angle_gamma   90.00
#
_symmetry.space_group_name_H-M   'P 1'
#
loop_
_entity.id
_entity.type
_entity.pdbx_description
1 polymer ?
#
loop_
_entity_poly.entity_id
_entity_poly.type
_entity_poly.pdbx_seq_one_letter_code
_entity_poly.pdbx_strand_id
1 'polypeptide(L)'
;MSRIPSFTDAKILVIGDVMLDRFWRGATTRVSPEAPVPIVKIEDVEDRPGGAANVAVNLAALGVKATLSGLAGHDEDARRLRAAVEAKGVRWSVMPCPADTIVKLRVLSRNQQLIRMDFEGSLEDYSDDSFIQYASNLIAEHDVVLLSDYAKGTLARVEALIAHCNALSVPVLVDPKGDKFERYRGATLITPNLSEFEAVVGPCEQDDARISQYARELCEAYDFNAVLVTRSERGMTLQTREGAPLHLSALAREVFDVTGAGDTVISALAAGLASDASDDSLENSTRLANLAAGLVVGKVGTATVTRDELEGALSGTSLGDSAVEIDSGIVDEDDLLTSVNRHRAKGERIVMTNGCFDILHPGHVTYLNDAAKLADVLIVAVNDDASVVRLKGADRPINPLHARMSVLAGLRSVTYVVPFSEDTPARLIQAISPDVLVKGGDYAVYDIAGHEHVLETGGEVIILDFLPGYSTTSTLERINKSVDD
;
A
#
# COMPACT_ATOMS: atom_id res chain seq x y z
N MET A 1 7.07 -5.60 21.58
CA MET A 1 7.42 -4.17 21.36
C MET A 1 6.34 -3.32 22.00
N SER A 2 6.66 -2.46 22.97
CA SER A 2 5.68 -1.66 23.71
C SER A 2 5.65 -0.17 23.29
N ARG A 3 6.60 0.27 22.49
CA ARG A 3 6.73 1.66 22.01
C ARG A 3 7.57 1.72 20.74
N ILE A 4 7.22 2.62 19.81
CA ILE A 4 8.04 2.94 18.64
C ILE A 4 9.21 3.84 19.07
N PRO A 5 10.48 3.53 18.73
CA PRO A 5 11.61 4.40 19.05
C PRO A 5 11.53 5.73 18.28
N SER A 6 12.28 6.73 18.73
CA SER A 6 12.48 7.95 17.96
C SER A 6 13.54 7.72 16.90
N PHE A 7 13.25 8.04 15.64
CA PHE A 7 14.17 7.88 14.52
C PHE A 7 14.91 9.17 14.16
N THR A 8 14.63 10.30 14.82
CA THR A 8 15.08 11.65 14.41
C THR A 8 16.59 11.85 14.46
N ASP A 9 17.29 11.06 15.27
CA ASP A 9 18.76 11.13 15.36
C ASP A 9 19.45 10.07 14.51
N ALA A 10 18.74 9.04 14.07
CA ALA A 10 19.27 7.99 13.23
C ALA A 10 19.71 8.52 11.87
N LYS A 11 20.93 8.15 11.44
CA LYS A 11 21.52 8.49 10.15
C LYS A 11 21.72 7.22 9.34
N ILE A 12 21.03 7.09 8.23
CA ILE A 12 21.11 5.89 7.39
C ILE A 12 21.56 6.27 5.98
N LEU A 13 22.59 5.56 5.51
CA LEU A 13 23.07 5.67 4.14
C LEU A 13 22.45 4.57 3.28
N VAL A 14 21.72 4.94 2.26
CA VAL A 14 21.22 4.03 1.23
C VAL A 14 22.16 4.10 0.04
N ILE A 15 22.76 2.96 -0.36
CA ILE A 15 23.57 2.85 -1.57
C ILE A 15 22.90 1.81 -2.47
N GLY A 16 22.66 2.12 -3.75
CA GLY A 16 22.05 1.16 -4.65
C GLY A 16 21.64 1.70 -6.00
N ASP A 17 20.85 0.91 -6.70
CA ASP A 17 20.35 1.25 -8.02
C ASP A 17 19.27 2.32 -7.94
N VAL A 18 19.59 3.52 -8.37
CA VAL A 18 18.71 4.69 -8.34
C VAL A 18 17.95 4.75 -9.65
N MET A 19 16.62 4.92 -9.59
CA MET A 19 15.77 4.96 -10.77
C MET A 19 14.57 5.88 -10.61
N LEU A 20 13.98 6.29 -11.74
CA LEU A 20 12.78 7.10 -11.83
C LEU A 20 11.61 6.22 -12.29
N ASP A 21 10.58 6.09 -11.46
CA ASP A 21 9.31 5.50 -11.86
C ASP A 21 8.40 6.59 -12.42
N ARG A 22 8.13 6.53 -13.72
CA ARG A 22 7.30 7.53 -14.43
C ARG A 22 5.96 6.93 -14.81
N PHE A 23 4.88 7.66 -14.52
CA PHE A 23 3.51 7.28 -14.83
C PHE A 23 2.90 8.28 -15.79
N TRP A 24 2.50 7.80 -16.96
CA TRP A 24 1.70 8.55 -17.92
C TRP A 24 0.26 8.07 -17.86
N ARG A 25 -0.64 8.94 -17.45
CA ARG A 25 -2.06 8.63 -17.35
C ARG A 25 -2.87 9.38 -18.39
N GLY A 26 -3.87 8.70 -18.96
CA GLY A 26 -4.77 9.32 -19.91
C GLY A 26 -5.87 8.41 -20.42
N ALA A 27 -6.82 9.02 -21.14
CA ALA A 27 -7.94 8.29 -21.69
C ALA A 27 -7.55 7.53 -22.98
N THR A 28 -8.09 6.31 -23.11
CA THR A 28 -8.04 5.52 -24.35
C THR A 28 -9.42 5.54 -24.99
N THR A 29 -9.60 6.35 -26.05
CA THR A 29 -10.90 6.56 -26.68
C THR A 29 -10.96 6.06 -28.14
N ARG A 30 -9.82 5.74 -28.73
CA ARG A 30 -9.74 5.34 -30.14
C ARG A 30 -8.57 4.38 -30.40
N VAL A 31 -8.68 3.60 -31.48
CA VAL A 31 -7.61 2.76 -32.03
C VAL A 31 -6.87 3.55 -33.10
N SER A 32 -5.55 3.31 -33.23
CA SER A 32 -4.75 3.95 -34.27
C SER A 32 -5.23 3.53 -35.67
N PRO A 33 -5.29 4.47 -36.63
CA PRO A 33 -5.53 4.11 -38.02
C PRO A 33 -4.31 3.44 -38.69
N GLU A 34 -3.13 3.53 -38.07
CA GLU A 34 -1.86 3.00 -38.64
C GLU A 34 -1.58 1.55 -38.20
N ALA A 35 -2.14 1.13 -37.04
CA ALA A 35 -1.94 -0.21 -36.49
C ALA A 35 -3.09 -0.52 -35.47
N PRO A 36 -3.40 -1.81 -35.20
CA PRO A 36 -4.44 -2.20 -34.26
C PRO A 36 -3.99 -2.00 -32.78
N VAL A 37 -3.56 -0.80 -32.44
CA VAL A 37 -3.10 -0.42 -31.09
C VAL A 37 -3.92 0.73 -30.53
N PRO A 38 -4.17 0.77 -29.21
CA PRO A 38 -4.87 1.86 -28.59
C PRO A 38 -4.05 3.15 -28.64
N ILE A 39 -4.74 4.30 -28.81
CA ILE A 39 -4.14 5.64 -28.63
C ILE A 39 -4.49 6.11 -27.24
N VAL A 40 -3.47 6.38 -26.43
CA VAL A 40 -3.62 6.99 -25.10
C VAL A 40 -3.35 8.47 -25.25
N LYS A 41 -4.34 9.31 -24.90
CA LYS A 41 -4.15 10.75 -24.82
C LYS A 41 -3.65 11.07 -23.42
N ILE A 42 -2.36 11.39 -23.30
CA ILE A 42 -1.74 11.69 -22.01
C ILE A 42 -2.30 13.00 -21.47
N GLU A 43 -2.80 12.96 -20.22
CA GLU A 43 -3.41 14.06 -19.50
C GLU A 43 -2.66 14.38 -18.20
N ASP A 44 -1.97 13.38 -17.63
CA ASP A 44 -1.20 13.51 -16.39
C ASP A 44 0.13 12.78 -16.51
N VAL A 45 1.19 13.38 -15.93
CA VAL A 45 2.54 12.82 -15.85
C VAL A 45 3.02 12.93 -14.41
N GLU A 46 3.28 11.79 -13.79
CA GLU A 46 3.77 11.70 -12.44
C GLU A 46 5.12 11.00 -12.41
N ASP A 47 6.11 11.61 -11.75
CA ASP A 47 7.44 11.05 -11.51
C ASP A 47 7.59 10.69 -10.03
N ARG A 48 8.00 9.45 -9.74
CA ARG A 48 8.23 8.93 -8.38
C ARG A 48 9.64 8.38 -8.23
N PRO A 49 10.28 8.55 -7.05
CA PRO A 49 11.50 7.83 -6.72
C PRO A 49 11.28 6.32 -6.73
N GLY A 50 12.17 5.58 -7.42
CA GLY A 50 12.15 4.12 -7.52
C GLY A 50 13.47 3.50 -7.09
N GLY A 51 13.48 2.18 -6.84
CA GLY A 51 14.65 1.44 -6.36
C GLY A 51 15.22 2.01 -5.06
N ALA A 52 16.53 2.18 -4.97
CA ALA A 52 17.19 2.73 -3.79
C ALA A 52 16.65 4.11 -3.37
N ALA A 53 16.14 4.91 -4.32
CA ALA A 53 15.52 6.20 -4.01
C ALA A 53 14.19 6.03 -3.26
N ASN A 54 13.39 4.99 -3.57
CA ASN A 54 12.17 4.68 -2.82
C ASN A 54 12.49 4.24 -1.38
N VAL A 55 13.53 3.42 -1.19
CA VAL A 55 14.02 3.04 0.15
C VAL A 55 14.40 4.28 0.97
N ALA A 56 15.17 5.23 0.39
CA ALA A 56 15.56 6.45 1.08
C ALA A 56 14.36 7.34 1.45
N VAL A 57 13.34 7.40 0.59
CA VAL A 57 12.08 8.15 0.86
C VAL A 57 11.28 7.48 1.97
N ASN A 58 11.22 6.15 2.03
CA ASN A 58 10.58 5.43 3.15
C ASN A 58 11.26 5.74 4.48
N LEU A 59 12.61 5.76 4.53
CA LEU A 59 13.36 6.15 5.73
C LEU A 59 13.05 7.59 6.16
N ALA A 60 13.03 8.53 5.22
CA ALA A 60 12.72 9.92 5.52
C ALA A 60 11.27 10.09 6.03
N ALA A 61 10.30 9.32 5.51
CA ALA A 61 8.92 9.32 6.00
C ALA A 61 8.80 8.83 7.46
N LEU A 62 9.69 7.92 7.89
CA LEU A 62 9.81 7.51 9.29
C LEU A 62 10.47 8.57 10.19
N GLY A 63 11.08 9.62 9.62
CA GLY A 63 11.79 10.67 10.33
C GLY A 63 13.30 10.45 10.46
N VAL A 64 13.88 9.49 9.74
CA VAL A 64 15.31 9.21 9.67
C VAL A 64 16.04 10.24 8.83
N LYS A 65 17.26 10.63 9.21
CA LYS A 65 18.18 11.42 8.38
C LYS A 65 18.79 10.54 7.29
N ALA A 66 18.07 10.37 6.20
CA ALA A 66 18.46 9.49 5.09
C ALA A 66 19.39 10.21 4.10
N THR A 67 20.46 9.52 3.69
CA THR A 67 21.34 9.91 2.59
C THR A 67 21.24 8.87 1.48
N LEU A 68 20.99 9.31 0.24
CA LEU A 68 20.95 8.43 -0.93
C LEU A 68 22.26 8.57 -1.73
N SER A 69 22.92 7.45 -1.97
CA SER A 69 24.10 7.34 -2.86
C SER A 69 23.85 6.28 -3.92
N GLY A 70 24.49 6.44 -5.07
CA GLY A 70 24.35 5.56 -6.21
C GLY A 70 24.90 6.19 -7.47
N LEU A 71 24.51 5.65 -8.62
CA LEU A 71 24.87 6.17 -9.93
C LEU A 71 23.62 6.62 -10.69
N ALA A 72 23.71 7.78 -11.37
CA ALA A 72 22.66 8.27 -12.26
C ALA A 72 23.29 9.07 -13.41
N GLY A 73 22.53 9.27 -14.48
CA GLY A 73 22.96 10.07 -15.62
C GLY A 73 23.16 11.55 -15.30
N HIS A 74 23.69 12.29 -16.29
CA HIS A 74 23.80 13.74 -16.24
C HIS A 74 22.69 14.40 -17.08
N ASP A 75 21.45 13.92 -16.91
CA ASP A 75 20.29 14.18 -17.75
C ASP A 75 19.15 14.88 -16.99
N GLU A 76 18.03 15.12 -17.69
CA GLU A 76 16.84 15.74 -17.11
C GLU A 76 16.16 14.81 -16.10
N ASP A 77 16.19 13.49 -16.33
CA ASP A 77 15.56 12.51 -15.46
C ASP A 77 16.28 12.41 -14.12
N ALA A 78 17.62 12.52 -14.09
CA ALA A 78 18.38 12.66 -12.85
C ALA A 78 18.01 13.95 -12.09
N ARG A 79 17.82 15.08 -12.79
CA ARG A 79 17.41 16.35 -12.14
C ARG A 79 16.02 16.25 -11.52
N ARG A 80 15.07 15.63 -12.22
CA ARG A 80 13.70 15.40 -11.72
C ARG A 80 13.69 14.48 -10.53
N LEU A 81 14.43 13.37 -10.61
CA LEU A 81 14.55 12.41 -9.52
C LEU A 81 15.18 13.06 -8.28
N ARG A 82 16.26 13.82 -8.46
CA ARG A 82 16.89 14.57 -7.37
C ARG A 82 15.91 15.53 -6.70
N ALA A 83 15.19 16.33 -7.48
CA ALA A 83 14.19 17.25 -6.93
C ALA A 83 13.09 16.52 -6.13
N ALA A 84 12.60 15.38 -6.64
CA ALA A 84 11.58 14.57 -5.96
C ALA A 84 12.10 13.98 -4.64
N VAL A 85 13.35 13.53 -4.60
CA VAL A 85 14.01 12.95 -3.42
C VAL A 85 14.31 14.02 -2.37
N GLU A 86 14.90 15.16 -2.78
CA GLU A 86 15.22 16.28 -1.88
C GLU A 86 13.94 16.91 -1.28
N ALA A 87 12.84 16.99 -2.04
CA ALA A 87 11.54 17.45 -1.55
C ALA A 87 10.94 16.56 -0.44
N LYS A 88 11.40 15.31 -0.32
CA LYS A 88 11.05 14.39 0.76
C LYS A 88 12.01 14.41 1.95
N GLY A 89 13.01 15.34 1.94
CA GLY A 89 13.96 15.50 3.02
C GLY A 89 15.17 14.55 2.97
N VAL A 90 15.38 13.85 1.88
CA VAL A 90 16.53 12.95 1.68
C VAL A 90 17.73 13.73 1.15
N ARG A 91 18.92 13.55 1.74
CA ARG A 91 20.18 14.10 1.24
C ARG A 91 20.60 13.36 -0.02
N TRP A 92 20.71 14.09 -1.14
CA TRP A 92 21.18 13.56 -2.40
C TRP A 92 22.72 13.51 -2.46
N SER A 93 23.28 12.33 -2.59
CA SER A 93 24.73 12.07 -2.76
C SER A 93 24.96 11.05 -3.90
N VAL A 94 24.19 11.15 -4.96
CA VAL A 94 24.32 10.29 -6.14
C VAL A 94 25.40 10.84 -7.04
N MET A 95 26.30 9.96 -7.48
CA MET A 95 27.42 10.32 -8.37
C MET A 95 26.96 10.28 -9.83
N PRO A 96 27.18 11.36 -10.61
CA PRO A 96 26.81 11.36 -12.02
C PRO A 96 27.74 10.45 -12.83
N CYS A 97 27.19 9.74 -13.80
CA CYS A 97 27.92 8.89 -14.74
C CYS A 97 27.49 9.18 -16.19
N PRO A 98 28.27 8.74 -17.21
CA PRO A 98 27.92 8.92 -18.62
C PRO A 98 26.69 8.13 -19.12
N ALA A 99 26.23 7.12 -18.36
CA ALA A 99 25.02 6.38 -18.71
C ALA A 99 23.77 7.23 -18.46
N ASP A 100 22.69 6.93 -19.18
CA ASP A 100 21.39 7.55 -18.92
C ASP A 100 20.80 7.09 -17.58
N THR A 101 20.04 7.97 -16.92
CA THR A 101 19.30 7.64 -15.72
C THR A 101 18.26 6.55 -16.02
N ILE A 102 18.20 5.54 -15.17
CA ILE A 102 17.23 4.46 -15.32
C ILE A 102 15.82 5.01 -15.12
N VAL A 103 14.94 4.80 -16.13
CA VAL A 103 13.53 5.20 -16.08
C VAL A 103 12.64 4.01 -16.37
N LYS A 104 11.66 3.80 -15.52
CA LYS A 104 10.57 2.82 -15.74
C LYS A 104 9.27 3.56 -16.01
N LEU A 105 8.93 3.70 -17.29
CA LEU A 105 7.74 4.40 -17.74
C LEU A 105 6.55 3.43 -17.81
N ARG A 106 5.48 3.75 -17.11
CA ARG A 106 4.21 3.04 -17.14
C ARG A 106 3.13 3.90 -17.77
N VAL A 107 2.47 3.38 -18.80
CA VAL A 107 1.33 4.04 -19.43
C VAL A 107 0.05 3.41 -18.92
N LEU A 108 -0.81 4.24 -18.31
CA LEU A 108 -2.06 3.80 -17.69
C LEU A 108 -3.27 4.48 -18.36
N SER A 109 -4.35 3.71 -18.50
CA SER A 109 -5.65 4.22 -18.84
C SER A 109 -6.70 3.65 -17.90
N ARG A 110 -7.52 4.50 -17.27
CA ARG A 110 -8.58 4.09 -16.34
C ARG A 110 -8.11 3.10 -15.27
N ASN A 111 -7.00 3.35 -14.61
CA ASN A 111 -6.37 2.48 -13.62
C ASN A 111 -5.82 1.13 -14.15
N GLN A 112 -5.80 0.91 -15.46
CA GLN A 112 -5.19 -0.26 -16.07
C GLN A 112 -3.84 0.11 -16.69
N GLN A 113 -2.78 -0.62 -16.34
CA GLN A 113 -1.49 -0.49 -17.00
C GLN A 113 -1.58 -1.15 -18.40
N LEU A 114 -1.32 -0.36 -19.44
CA LEU A 114 -1.34 -0.82 -20.83
C LEU A 114 0.03 -1.31 -21.29
N ILE A 115 1.09 -0.62 -20.88
CA ILE A 115 2.46 -0.94 -21.25
C ILE A 115 3.44 -0.41 -20.17
N ARG A 116 4.58 -1.12 -20.02
CA ARG A 116 5.76 -0.60 -19.32
C ARG A 116 6.93 -0.55 -20.30
N MET A 117 7.64 0.56 -20.29
CA MET A 117 8.85 0.75 -21.09
C MET A 117 10.00 1.03 -20.11
N ASP A 118 11.03 0.20 -20.17
CA ASP A 118 12.19 0.29 -19.30
C ASP A 118 13.34 0.91 -20.12
N PHE A 119 13.74 2.14 -19.74
CA PHE A 119 14.90 2.81 -20.28
C PHE A 119 16.05 2.58 -19.31
N GLU A 120 16.90 1.61 -19.63
CA GLU A 120 17.97 1.19 -18.73
C GLU A 120 19.17 0.66 -19.51
N GLY A 121 20.35 1.01 -18.98
CA GLY A 121 21.64 0.46 -19.40
C GLY A 121 22.33 -0.16 -18.18
N SER A 122 23.40 -0.92 -18.41
CA SER A 122 24.24 -1.40 -17.32
C SER A 122 25.05 -0.24 -16.73
N LEU A 123 25.05 -0.13 -15.41
CA LEU A 123 25.89 0.80 -14.65
C LEU A 123 27.18 0.14 -14.14
N GLU A 124 27.42 -1.13 -14.49
CA GLU A 124 28.52 -1.95 -13.98
C GLU A 124 29.89 -1.31 -14.24
N ASP A 125 30.12 -0.79 -15.44
CA ASP A 125 31.38 -0.16 -15.83
C ASP A 125 31.68 1.13 -15.04
N TYR A 126 30.68 1.75 -14.44
CA TYR A 126 30.79 2.98 -13.65
C TYR A 126 30.85 2.72 -12.13
N SER A 127 30.63 1.48 -11.69
CA SER A 127 30.86 1.04 -10.31
C SER A 127 32.33 0.74 -10.06
N ASP A 128 33.17 1.72 -10.41
CA ASP A 128 34.64 1.65 -10.37
C ASP A 128 35.21 2.08 -8.99
N ASP A 129 36.55 2.13 -8.91
CA ASP A 129 37.24 2.56 -7.68
C ASP A 129 36.85 3.97 -7.24
N SER A 130 36.51 4.88 -8.17
CA SER A 130 36.10 6.23 -7.85
C SER A 130 34.76 6.27 -7.15
N PHE A 131 33.77 5.47 -7.64
CA PHE A 131 32.47 5.33 -6.99
C PHE A 131 32.60 4.65 -5.62
N ILE A 132 33.37 3.56 -5.54
CA ILE A 132 33.61 2.84 -4.26
C ILE A 132 34.25 3.77 -3.23
N GLN A 133 35.27 4.53 -3.62
CA GLN A 133 35.91 5.50 -2.71
C GLN A 133 34.91 6.60 -2.29
N TYR A 134 34.12 7.12 -3.23
CA TYR A 134 33.11 8.13 -2.94
C TYR A 134 32.07 7.64 -1.95
N ALA A 135 31.47 6.46 -2.20
CA ALA A 135 30.47 5.85 -1.34
C ALA A 135 31.05 5.49 0.03
N SER A 136 32.28 4.95 0.07
CA SER A 136 32.98 4.59 1.30
C SER A 136 33.23 5.77 2.23
N ASN A 137 33.50 6.94 1.69
CA ASN A 137 33.70 8.16 2.49
C ASN A 137 32.42 8.59 3.23
N LEU A 138 31.24 8.19 2.75
CA LEU A 138 29.96 8.49 3.41
C LEU A 138 29.66 7.54 4.58
N ILE A 139 30.20 6.31 4.59
CA ILE A 139 29.87 5.26 5.55
C ILE A 139 30.14 5.72 6.99
N ALA A 140 31.27 6.35 7.25
CA ALA A 140 31.67 6.77 8.60
C ALA A 140 30.78 7.84 9.24
N GLU A 141 29.91 8.52 8.46
CA GLU A 141 28.98 9.54 8.93
C GLU A 141 27.62 8.95 9.36
N HIS A 142 27.40 7.63 9.17
CA HIS A 142 26.10 6.98 9.30
C HIS A 142 26.13 5.83 10.28
N ASP A 143 24.98 5.59 10.92
CA ASP A 143 24.81 4.54 11.94
C ASP A 143 24.54 3.15 11.32
N VAL A 144 23.91 3.12 10.13
CA VAL A 144 23.59 1.92 9.36
C VAL A 144 23.74 2.21 7.87
N VAL A 145 24.25 1.21 7.13
CA VAL A 145 24.26 1.22 5.66
C VAL A 145 23.22 0.24 5.14
N LEU A 146 22.45 0.66 4.15
CA LEU A 146 21.48 -0.15 3.45
C LEU A 146 21.87 -0.24 1.98
N LEU A 147 22.11 -1.47 1.50
CA LEU A 147 22.44 -1.77 0.11
C LEU A 147 21.19 -2.28 -0.61
N SER A 148 20.67 -1.52 -1.58
CA SER A 148 19.44 -1.84 -2.33
C SER A 148 19.83 -2.24 -3.76
N ASP A 149 19.83 -3.55 -4.01
CA ASP A 149 20.26 -4.15 -5.28
C ASP A 149 19.06 -4.47 -6.17
N TYR A 150 19.07 -3.94 -7.39
CA TYR A 150 18.10 -4.23 -8.45
C TYR A 150 18.78 -4.83 -9.70
N ALA A 151 20.05 -5.24 -9.54
CA ALA A 151 20.88 -5.80 -10.62
C ALA A 151 21.04 -4.85 -11.82
N LYS A 152 21.18 -3.53 -11.56
CA LYS A 152 21.44 -2.53 -12.61
C LYS A 152 22.90 -2.11 -12.70
N GLY A 153 23.74 -2.58 -11.78
CA GLY A 153 25.18 -2.45 -11.84
C GLY A 153 25.79 -1.49 -10.83
N THR A 154 25.03 -0.62 -10.17
CA THR A 154 25.60 0.25 -9.10
C THR A 154 26.33 -0.54 -8.03
N LEU A 155 25.82 -1.72 -7.67
CA LEU A 155 26.39 -2.61 -6.68
C LEU A 155 27.24 -3.74 -7.30
N ALA A 156 27.83 -3.54 -8.49
CA ALA A 156 28.68 -4.56 -9.12
C ALA A 156 29.86 -5.00 -8.24
N ARG A 157 30.35 -4.10 -7.39
CA ARG A 157 31.47 -4.34 -6.45
C ARG A 157 31.01 -4.22 -4.99
N VAL A 158 29.85 -4.81 -4.68
CA VAL A 158 29.22 -4.73 -3.36
C VAL A 158 30.10 -5.28 -2.24
N GLU A 159 30.95 -6.26 -2.53
CA GLU A 159 31.89 -6.87 -1.57
C GLU A 159 32.85 -5.83 -0.98
N ALA A 160 33.31 -4.86 -1.79
CA ALA A 160 34.18 -3.80 -1.33
C ALA A 160 33.49 -2.85 -0.34
N LEU A 161 32.21 -2.54 -0.59
CA LEU A 161 31.41 -1.71 0.32
C LEU A 161 31.13 -2.42 1.65
N ILE A 162 30.77 -3.72 1.60
CA ILE A 162 30.55 -4.53 2.81
C ILE A 162 31.84 -4.65 3.64
N ALA A 163 32.98 -4.90 2.98
CA ALA A 163 34.26 -4.95 3.66
C ALA A 163 34.62 -3.62 4.36
N HIS A 164 34.26 -2.49 3.72
CA HIS A 164 34.49 -1.16 4.31
C HIS A 164 33.57 -0.91 5.51
N CYS A 165 32.29 -1.27 5.43
CA CYS A 165 31.35 -1.21 6.56
C CYS A 165 31.86 -2.03 7.74
N ASN A 166 32.32 -3.27 7.49
CA ASN A 166 32.83 -4.16 8.52
C ASN A 166 34.10 -3.59 9.18
N ALA A 167 35.01 -3.00 8.39
CA ALA A 167 36.22 -2.36 8.92
C ALA A 167 35.92 -1.18 9.85
N LEU A 168 34.80 -0.49 9.64
CA LEU A 168 34.31 0.62 10.47
C LEU A 168 33.32 0.16 11.56
N SER A 169 32.99 -1.13 11.63
CA SER A 169 31.95 -1.69 12.52
C SER A 169 30.58 -1.02 12.32
N VAL A 170 30.24 -0.60 11.10
CA VAL A 170 28.94 -0.06 10.73
C VAL A 170 28.08 -1.21 10.22
N PRO A 171 26.89 -1.48 10.81
CA PRO A 171 25.98 -2.51 10.35
C PRO A 171 25.56 -2.28 8.89
N VAL A 172 25.57 -3.35 8.07
CA VAL A 172 25.17 -3.30 6.67
C VAL A 172 24.04 -4.28 6.38
N LEU A 173 22.91 -3.74 5.93
CA LEU A 173 21.73 -4.48 5.52
C LEU A 173 21.69 -4.53 4.00
N VAL A 174 21.24 -5.65 3.43
CA VAL A 174 21.16 -5.83 1.98
C VAL A 174 19.78 -6.28 1.60
N ASP A 175 19.14 -5.55 0.69
CA ASP A 175 18.01 -6.03 -0.10
C ASP A 175 18.58 -6.66 -1.38
N PRO A 176 18.66 -8.01 -1.44
CA PRO A 176 19.41 -8.70 -2.47
C PRO A 176 18.61 -8.83 -3.77
N LYS A 177 19.33 -9.05 -4.88
CA LYS A 177 18.72 -9.42 -6.16
C LYS A 177 19.41 -10.63 -6.78
N GLY A 178 18.57 -11.53 -7.32
CA GLY A 178 19.06 -12.74 -8.02
C GLY A 178 19.37 -13.89 -7.06
N ASP A 179 20.24 -14.79 -7.51
CA ASP A 179 20.56 -16.08 -6.88
C ASP A 179 22.01 -16.21 -6.39
N LYS A 180 22.80 -15.11 -6.43
CA LYS A 180 24.23 -15.12 -6.05
C LYS A 180 24.45 -14.40 -4.73
N PHE A 181 24.03 -15.01 -3.63
CA PHE A 181 24.14 -14.40 -2.30
C PHE A 181 25.58 -14.38 -1.75
N GLU A 182 26.50 -15.16 -2.33
CA GLU A 182 27.94 -15.14 -1.97
C GLU A 182 28.58 -13.76 -2.13
N ARG A 183 28.08 -12.92 -3.04
CA ARG A 183 28.56 -11.55 -3.25
C ARG A 183 28.27 -10.61 -2.07
N TYR A 184 27.29 -10.96 -1.23
CA TYR A 184 26.93 -10.18 -0.04
C TYR A 184 27.60 -10.69 1.24
N ARG A 185 28.59 -11.57 1.10
CA ARG A 185 29.34 -12.16 2.23
C ARG A 185 29.77 -11.11 3.24
N GLY A 186 29.52 -11.40 4.54
CA GLY A 186 29.86 -10.51 5.64
C GLY A 186 28.83 -9.40 5.89
N ALA A 187 27.70 -9.36 5.17
CA ALA A 187 26.60 -8.46 5.51
C ALA A 187 26.03 -8.79 6.90
N THR A 188 25.59 -7.76 7.62
CA THR A 188 24.93 -7.95 8.92
C THR A 188 23.62 -8.71 8.73
N LEU A 189 22.82 -8.33 7.72
CA LEU A 189 21.55 -8.97 7.44
C LEU A 189 21.22 -8.84 5.95
N ILE A 190 20.56 -9.88 5.40
CA ILE A 190 19.95 -9.82 4.07
C ILE A 190 18.44 -10.04 4.15
N THR A 191 17.65 -9.42 3.21
CA THR A 191 16.18 -9.47 3.20
C THR A 191 15.60 -10.09 1.92
N PRO A 192 15.95 -11.32 1.52
CA PRO A 192 15.40 -11.92 0.33
C PRO A 192 13.88 -12.16 0.47
N ASN A 193 13.15 -12.04 -0.63
CA ASN A 193 11.83 -12.63 -0.69
C ASN A 193 11.91 -14.17 -0.84
N LEU A 194 10.80 -14.87 -0.59
CA LEU A 194 10.79 -16.34 -0.60
C LEU A 194 11.28 -16.90 -1.95
N SER A 195 10.91 -16.29 -3.06
CA SER A 195 11.33 -16.75 -4.40
C SER A 195 12.84 -16.59 -4.64
N GLU A 196 13.43 -15.47 -4.19
CA GLU A 196 14.89 -15.24 -4.25
C GLU A 196 15.62 -16.18 -3.30
N PHE A 197 15.06 -16.43 -2.11
CA PHE A 197 15.60 -17.37 -1.16
C PHE A 197 15.61 -18.80 -1.72
N GLU A 198 14.47 -19.29 -2.24
CA GLU A 198 14.33 -20.61 -2.84
C GLU A 198 15.19 -20.81 -4.09
N ALA A 199 15.49 -19.74 -4.84
CA ALA A 199 16.40 -19.80 -5.98
C ALA A 199 17.84 -20.19 -5.55
N VAL A 200 18.23 -19.86 -4.31
CA VAL A 200 19.56 -20.17 -3.76
C VAL A 200 19.58 -21.51 -3.02
N VAL A 201 18.58 -21.78 -2.17
CA VAL A 201 18.61 -22.94 -1.26
C VAL A 201 17.76 -24.12 -1.74
N GLY A 202 16.97 -23.94 -2.79
CA GLY A 202 15.98 -24.91 -3.26
C GLY A 202 14.60 -24.72 -2.60
N PRO A 203 13.58 -25.45 -3.08
CA PRO A 203 12.20 -25.31 -2.62
C PRO A 203 12.03 -25.58 -1.12
N CYS A 204 11.36 -24.69 -0.41
CA CYS A 204 11.10 -24.81 1.02
C CYS A 204 9.71 -25.36 1.34
N GLU A 205 8.84 -25.56 0.34
CA GLU A 205 7.46 -26.04 0.49
C GLU A 205 6.66 -25.23 1.53
N GLN A 206 7.08 -23.99 1.76
CA GLN A 206 6.53 -23.06 2.75
C GLN A 206 6.59 -23.58 4.21
N ASP A 207 7.45 -24.53 4.50
CA ASP A 207 7.68 -25.09 5.82
C ASP A 207 8.59 -24.18 6.65
N ASP A 208 8.09 -23.69 7.78
CA ASP A 208 8.80 -22.77 8.67
C ASP A 208 10.12 -23.35 9.20
N ALA A 209 10.15 -24.66 9.52
CA ALA A 209 11.34 -25.31 10.02
C ALA A 209 12.42 -25.41 8.94
N ARG A 210 12.03 -25.74 7.69
CA ARG A 210 12.94 -25.83 6.55
C ARG A 210 13.50 -24.45 6.17
N ILE A 211 12.65 -23.41 6.15
CA ILE A 211 13.08 -22.03 5.89
C ILE A 211 14.12 -21.61 6.95
N SER A 212 13.85 -21.88 8.22
CA SER A 212 14.77 -21.54 9.31
C SER A 212 16.10 -22.29 9.23
N GLN A 213 16.06 -23.58 8.90
CA GLN A 213 17.25 -24.39 8.71
C GLN A 213 18.12 -23.82 7.57
N TYR A 214 17.55 -23.61 6.39
CA TYR A 214 18.29 -23.11 5.24
C TYR A 214 18.80 -21.68 5.44
N ALA A 215 18.01 -20.82 6.13
CA ALA A 215 18.47 -19.48 6.48
C ALA A 215 19.68 -19.50 7.43
N ARG A 216 19.71 -20.45 8.38
CA ARG A 216 20.88 -20.67 9.26
C ARG A 216 22.09 -21.15 8.46
N GLU A 217 21.91 -22.11 7.57
CA GLU A 217 22.96 -22.59 6.68
C GLU A 217 23.55 -21.44 5.82
N LEU A 218 22.73 -20.52 5.34
CA LEU A 218 23.21 -19.33 4.64
C LEU A 218 23.99 -18.38 5.55
N CYS A 219 23.54 -18.19 6.82
CA CYS A 219 24.29 -17.38 7.78
C CYS A 219 25.69 -17.94 7.99
N GLU A 220 25.83 -19.28 8.12
CA GLU A 220 27.10 -19.94 8.29
C GLU A 220 27.98 -19.89 7.02
N ALA A 221 27.36 -20.16 5.85
CA ALA A 221 28.06 -20.25 4.56
C ALA A 221 28.62 -18.90 4.10
N TYR A 222 27.86 -17.80 4.32
CA TYR A 222 28.20 -16.49 3.79
C TYR A 222 28.52 -15.45 4.86
N ASP A 223 28.67 -15.85 6.11
CA ASP A 223 29.04 -14.98 7.22
C ASP A 223 28.03 -13.86 7.48
N PHE A 224 26.73 -14.16 7.33
CA PHE A 224 25.66 -13.26 7.74
C PHE A 224 25.37 -13.40 9.23
N ASN A 225 25.02 -12.30 9.92
CA ASN A 225 24.52 -12.41 11.29
C ASN A 225 23.07 -12.88 11.31
N ALA A 226 22.27 -12.49 10.28
CA ALA A 226 20.89 -12.90 10.16
C ALA A 226 20.40 -12.92 8.70
N VAL A 227 19.33 -13.67 8.44
CA VAL A 227 18.53 -13.66 7.21
C VAL A 227 17.06 -13.41 7.58
N LEU A 228 16.44 -12.41 6.95
CA LEU A 228 15.01 -12.12 7.06
C LEU A 228 14.31 -12.48 5.75
N VAL A 229 13.62 -13.61 5.71
CA VAL A 229 12.86 -14.05 4.52
C VAL A 229 11.47 -13.43 4.55
N THR A 230 11.13 -12.61 3.54
CA THR A 230 9.77 -12.09 3.37
C THR A 230 8.91 -13.09 2.59
N ARG A 231 7.66 -13.34 3.05
CA ARG A 231 6.81 -14.46 2.61
C ARG A 231 5.41 -14.01 2.16
N SER A 232 5.31 -12.78 1.64
CA SER A 232 4.05 -12.17 1.20
C SER A 232 2.95 -12.25 2.26
N GLU A 233 1.79 -12.84 1.93
CA GLU A 233 0.63 -13.01 2.82
C GLU A 233 0.91 -13.88 4.06
N ARG A 234 2.03 -14.59 4.10
CA ARG A 234 2.46 -15.39 5.27
C ARG A 234 3.36 -14.63 6.23
N GLY A 235 3.65 -13.36 5.93
CA GLY A 235 4.47 -12.51 6.79
C GLY A 235 5.97 -12.69 6.56
N MET A 236 6.75 -12.96 7.61
CA MET A 236 8.21 -13.07 7.49
C MET A 236 8.83 -13.99 8.52
N THR A 237 10.01 -14.50 8.19
CA THR A 237 10.81 -15.36 9.08
C THR A 237 12.20 -14.76 9.23
N LEU A 238 12.57 -14.40 10.46
CA LEU A 238 13.93 -14.02 10.82
C LEU A 238 14.67 -15.24 11.40
N GLN A 239 15.85 -15.52 10.88
CA GLN A 239 16.79 -16.47 11.46
C GLN A 239 18.12 -15.77 11.68
N THR A 240 18.60 -15.78 12.92
CA THR A 240 19.96 -15.38 13.29
C THR A 240 20.89 -16.58 13.27
N ARG A 241 22.20 -16.35 13.19
CA ARG A 241 23.19 -17.43 13.16
C ARG A 241 23.05 -18.38 14.36
N GLU A 242 22.87 -17.85 15.57
CA GLU A 242 22.88 -18.63 16.82
C GLU A 242 21.51 -18.69 17.53
N GLY A 243 20.58 -17.81 17.16
CA GLY A 243 19.29 -17.67 17.84
C GLY A 243 18.20 -18.63 17.38
N ALA A 244 17.11 -18.65 18.12
CA ALA A 244 15.86 -19.29 17.68
C ALA A 244 15.23 -18.50 16.52
N PRO A 245 14.50 -19.16 15.61
CA PRO A 245 13.78 -18.45 14.55
C PRO A 245 12.63 -17.64 15.11
N LEU A 246 12.37 -16.47 14.51
CA LEU A 246 11.20 -15.65 14.75
C LEU A 246 10.28 -15.68 13.51
N HIS A 247 9.12 -16.29 13.65
CA HIS A 247 8.08 -16.30 12.61
C HIS A 247 7.01 -15.28 12.95
N LEU A 248 6.74 -14.35 12.03
CA LEU A 248 5.71 -13.34 12.17
C LEU A 248 4.68 -13.50 11.06
N SER A 249 3.42 -13.65 11.42
CA SER A 249 2.32 -13.64 10.47
C SER A 249 2.12 -12.25 9.87
N ALA A 250 1.62 -12.17 8.64
CA ALA A 250 1.26 -10.90 8.03
C ALA A 250 0.15 -10.20 8.83
N LEU A 251 0.28 -8.89 9.00
CA LEU A 251 -0.67 -8.05 9.75
C LEU A 251 -1.67 -7.32 8.84
N ALA A 252 -1.57 -7.49 7.52
CA ALA A 252 -2.46 -6.83 6.57
C ALA A 252 -3.90 -7.31 6.73
N ARG A 253 -4.86 -6.38 6.88
CA ARG A 253 -6.31 -6.67 6.89
C ARG A 253 -6.87 -6.66 5.47
N GLU A 254 -6.40 -5.74 4.63
CA GLU A 254 -6.74 -5.61 3.21
C GLU A 254 -5.47 -5.31 2.42
N VAL A 255 -5.34 -5.91 1.24
CA VAL A 255 -4.18 -5.72 0.36
C VAL A 255 -4.65 -5.02 -0.91
N PHE A 256 -4.19 -3.78 -1.11
CA PHE A 256 -4.47 -3.00 -2.32
C PHE A 256 -3.31 -3.07 -3.31
N ASP A 257 -2.08 -2.91 -2.84
CA ASP A 257 -0.88 -2.94 -3.68
C ASP A 257 0.32 -3.43 -2.88
N VAL A 258 1.04 -4.40 -3.39
CA VAL A 258 2.25 -4.94 -2.76
C VAL A 258 3.54 -4.27 -3.25
N THR A 259 3.43 -3.32 -4.20
CA THR A 259 4.58 -2.63 -4.79
C THR A 259 5.31 -1.79 -3.74
N GLY A 260 6.60 -2.02 -3.56
CA GLY A 260 7.43 -1.31 -2.58
C GLY A 260 7.31 -1.81 -1.14
N ALA A 261 6.57 -2.91 -0.89
CA ALA A 261 6.49 -3.51 0.45
C ALA A 261 7.88 -3.98 0.94
N GLY A 262 8.72 -4.56 0.08
CA GLY A 262 10.10 -4.91 0.40
C GLY A 262 10.93 -3.70 0.83
N ASP A 263 10.85 -2.61 0.06
CA ASP A 263 11.52 -1.35 0.39
C ASP A 263 11.09 -0.80 1.76
N THR A 264 9.80 -0.91 2.08
CA THR A 264 9.27 -0.52 3.40
C THR A 264 9.78 -1.42 4.51
N VAL A 265 9.83 -2.74 4.28
CA VAL A 265 10.37 -3.72 5.25
C VAL A 265 11.81 -3.38 5.61
N ILE A 266 12.69 -3.27 4.61
CA ILE A 266 14.11 -3.03 4.88
C ILE A 266 14.35 -1.62 5.47
N SER A 267 13.56 -0.63 5.08
CA SER A 267 13.63 0.73 5.64
C SER A 267 13.24 0.76 7.13
N ALA A 268 12.11 0.13 7.49
CA ALA A 268 11.66 0.06 8.88
C ALA A 268 12.61 -0.77 9.75
N LEU A 269 13.16 -1.85 9.20
CA LEU A 269 14.17 -2.68 9.86
C LEU A 269 15.44 -1.87 10.16
N ALA A 270 15.96 -1.14 9.17
CA ALA A 270 17.15 -0.31 9.33
C ALA A 270 16.92 0.85 10.32
N ALA A 271 15.75 1.50 10.27
CA ALA A 271 15.38 2.56 11.21
C ALA A 271 15.31 2.05 12.65
N GLY A 272 14.74 0.86 12.85
CA GLY A 272 14.70 0.19 14.15
C GLY A 272 16.10 -0.11 14.69
N LEU A 273 16.95 -0.74 13.89
CA LEU A 273 18.33 -1.10 14.27
C LEU A 273 19.19 0.15 14.59
N ALA A 274 19.03 1.22 13.84
CA ALA A 274 19.76 2.46 14.10
C ALA A 274 19.32 3.19 15.39
N SER A 275 18.14 2.87 15.92
CA SER A 275 17.51 3.61 17.04
C SER A 275 17.38 2.79 18.32
N ASP A 276 17.56 1.48 18.28
CA ASP A 276 17.46 0.57 19.41
C ASP A 276 18.81 -0.12 19.66
N ALA A 277 19.44 0.20 20.77
CA ALA A 277 20.72 -0.39 21.20
C ALA A 277 20.55 -1.57 22.16
N SER A 278 19.33 -2.13 22.31
CA SER A 278 19.06 -3.27 23.18
C SER A 278 19.56 -4.60 22.54
N ASP A 279 19.75 -5.61 23.37
CA ASP A 279 20.13 -6.96 22.90
C ASP A 279 19.03 -7.57 21.99
N ASP A 280 17.77 -7.14 22.16
CA ASP A 280 16.61 -7.58 21.37
C ASP A 280 16.33 -6.65 20.16
N SER A 281 17.26 -5.77 19.81
CA SER A 281 17.05 -4.74 18.78
C SER A 281 16.63 -5.32 17.42
N LEU A 282 17.23 -6.45 17.02
CA LEU A 282 16.93 -7.10 15.75
C LEU A 282 15.51 -7.69 15.72
N GLU A 283 15.06 -8.37 16.78
CA GLU A 283 13.69 -8.87 16.87
C GLU A 283 12.66 -7.74 16.91
N ASN A 284 12.93 -6.70 17.70
CA ASN A 284 12.08 -5.51 17.78
C ASN A 284 11.97 -4.81 16.43
N SER A 285 13.10 -4.65 15.72
CA SER A 285 13.13 -4.05 14.38
C SER A 285 12.40 -4.91 13.34
N THR A 286 12.47 -6.25 13.47
CA THR A 286 11.72 -7.16 12.60
C THR A 286 10.19 -7.06 12.84
N ARG A 287 9.77 -6.95 14.10
CA ARG A 287 8.35 -6.71 14.44
C ARG A 287 7.85 -5.36 13.90
N LEU A 288 8.69 -4.33 13.99
CA LEU A 288 8.42 -3.02 13.41
C LEU A 288 8.28 -3.10 11.89
N ALA A 289 9.19 -3.81 11.21
CA ALA A 289 9.16 -4.01 9.78
C ALA A 289 7.89 -4.76 9.31
N ASN A 290 7.46 -5.78 10.08
CA ASN A 290 6.22 -6.52 9.81
C ASN A 290 4.98 -5.63 9.97
N LEU A 291 4.95 -4.75 10.97
CA LEU A 291 3.88 -3.78 11.17
C LEU A 291 3.84 -2.77 10.01
N ALA A 292 4.98 -2.21 9.62
CA ALA A 292 5.10 -1.27 8.51
C ALA A 292 4.66 -1.91 7.18
N ALA A 293 5.05 -3.16 6.92
CA ALA A 293 4.59 -3.92 5.76
C ALA A 293 3.07 -4.08 5.73
N GLY A 294 2.46 -4.43 6.87
CA GLY A 294 1.00 -4.57 6.98
C GLY A 294 0.25 -3.26 6.69
N LEU A 295 0.80 -2.12 7.07
CA LEU A 295 0.21 -0.80 6.81
C LEU A 295 0.39 -0.38 5.34
N VAL A 296 1.58 -0.58 4.75
CA VAL A 296 1.86 -0.09 3.40
C VAL A 296 1.09 -0.82 2.32
N VAL A 297 0.87 -2.14 2.45
CA VAL A 297 0.12 -2.92 1.45
C VAL A 297 -1.38 -2.57 1.42
N GLY A 298 -1.90 -1.89 2.44
CA GLY A 298 -3.23 -1.30 2.48
C GLY A 298 -3.34 0.05 1.74
N LYS A 299 -2.25 0.56 1.16
CA LYS A 299 -2.21 1.84 0.43
C LYS A 299 -2.03 1.59 -1.07
N VAL A 300 -2.38 2.56 -1.90
CA VAL A 300 -2.24 2.47 -3.37
C VAL A 300 -0.86 2.94 -3.83
N GLY A 301 -0.18 2.15 -4.66
CA GLY A 301 1.12 2.49 -5.26
C GLY A 301 2.29 2.39 -4.27
N THR A 302 3.43 2.99 -4.64
CA THR A 302 4.61 3.10 -3.76
C THR A 302 4.37 4.12 -2.64
N ALA A 303 3.52 3.76 -1.69
CA ALA A 303 3.23 4.57 -0.52
C ALA A 303 4.31 4.41 0.56
N THR A 304 4.40 5.36 1.46
CA THR A 304 5.28 5.32 2.63
C THR A 304 4.47 5.17 3.92
N VAL A 305 5.12 4.73 4.99
CA VAL A 305 4.56 4.66 6.33
C VAL A 305 5.26 5.69 7.21
N THR A 306 4.50 6.48 7.96
CA THR A 306 5.02 7.44 8.91
C THR A 306 5.18 6.81 10.30
N ARG A 307 5.97 7.47 11.16
CA ARG A 307 6.10 7.05 12.56
C ARG A 307 4.77 7.10 13.30
N ASP A 308 3.96 8.12 13.06
CA ASP A 308 2.66 8.30 13.73
C ASP A 308 1.67 7.18 13.35
N GLU A 309 1.68 6.73 12.09
CA GLU A 309 0.90 5.57 11.65
C GLU A 309 1.34 4.27 12.36
N LEU A 310 2.65 4.09 12.57
CA LEU A 310 3.17 2.95 13.31
C LEU A 310 2.78 3.00 14.80
N GLU A 311 2.84 4.17 15.43
CA GLU A 311 2.42 4.37 16.82
C GLU A 311 0.92 4.10 17.00
N GLY A 312 0.09 4.59 16.09
CA GLY A 312 -1.35 4.33 16.07
C GLY A 312 -1.66 2.83 15.96
N ALA A 313 -1.01 2.13 15.03
CA ALA A 313 -1.20 0.70 14.84
C ALA A 313 -0.72 -0.13 16.04
N LEU A 314 0.35 0.27 16.72
CA LEU A 314 0.89 -0.45 17.88
C LEU A 314 0.01 -0.29 19.13
N SER A 315 -0.57 0.88 19.35
CA SER A 315 -1.37 1.18 20.56
C SER A 315 -2.75 0.51 20.52
N GLY A 316 -3.09 -0.22 19.46
CA GLY A 316 -4.44 -0.79 19.30
C GLY A 316 -5.52 0.30 19.17
N THR A 317 -5.11 1.54 19.25
CA THR A 317 -5.89 2.66 18.75
C THR A 317 -5.88 2.46 17.24
N SER A 318 -6.95 1.90 16.69
CA SER A 318 -7.29 2.18 15.30
C SER A 318 -6.88 3.61 15.06
N LEU A 319 -6.22 3.91 13.92
CA LEU A 319 -5.84 5.27 13.54
C LEU A 319 -7.11 6.17 13.47
N GLY A 320 -7.74 6.37 14.61
CA GLY A 320 -8.93 7.17 14.87
C GLY A 320 -8.63 8.53 15.46
N ASP A 321 -7.36 8.86 15.82
CA ASP A 321 -7.03 10.15 16.42
C ASP A 321 -5.83 10.88 15.80
N SER A 322 -5.22 10.36 14.75
CA SER A 322 -4.38 11.16 13.84
C SER A 322 -5.02 10.99 12.47
N ALA A 323 -5.82 11.95 12.07
CA ALA A 323 -6.61 11.94 10.85
C ALA A 323 -5.78 11.60 9.60
N VAL A 324 -5.64 10.30 9.29
CA VAL A 324 -5.75 9.90 7.88
C VAL A 324 -7.22 10.21 7.57
N GLU A 325 -7.43 11.29 6.87
CA GLU A 325 -8.75 11.63 6.35
C GLU A 325 -9.20 10.45 5.50
N ILE A 326 -10.03 9.54 6.09
CA ILE A 326 -10.85 8.63 5.28
C ILE A 326 -11.90 9.53 4.65
N ASP A 327 -11.50 10.17 3.54
CA ASP A 327 -12.36 11.08 2.82
C ASP A 327 -13.45 10.32 2.03
N SER A 328 -13.32 8.98 1.89
CA SER A 328 -14.32 8.14 1.21
C SER A 328 -13.99 6.64 1.33
N GLY A 329 -14.97 5.77 1.10
CA GLY A 329 -14.79 4.33 0.95
C GLY A 329 -15.57 3.48 1.96
N ILE A 330 -15.13 2.22 2.16
CA ILE A 330 -15.74 1.29 3.11
C ILE A 330 -15.23 1.62 4.51
N VAL A 331 -16.15 1.82 5.44
CA VAL A 331 -15.87 2.18 6.84
C VAL A 331 -16.68 1.30 7.80
N ASP A 332 -16.19 1.11 9.00
CA ASP A 332 -17.01 0.63 10.10
C ASP A 332 -17.85 1.76 10.72
N GLU A 333 -18.69 1.44 11.69
CA GLU A 333 -19.62 2.41 12.27
C GLU A 333 -18.89 3.50 13.07
N ASP A 334 -17.84 3.16 13.81
CA ASP A 334 -17.09 4.11 14.65
C ASP A 334 -16.31 5.10 13.78
N ASP A 335 -15.66 4.61 12.74
CA ASP A 335 -14.96 5.43 11.74
C ASP A 335 -15.93 6.33 10.97
N LEU A 336 -17.13 5.81 10.63
CA LEU A 336 -18.16 6.59 9.99
C LEU A 336 -18.63 7.75 10.88
N LEU A 337 -18.92 7.49 12.16
CA LEU A 337 -19.38 8.53 13.10
C LEU A 337 -18.32 9.62 13.31
N THR A 338 -17.05 9.24 13.35
CA THR A 338 -15.92 10.18 13.40
C THR A 338 -15.90 11.06 12.14
N SER A 339 -16.04 10.45 10.95
CA SER A 339 -16.08 11.16 9.67
C SER A 339 -17.29 12.08 9.55
N VAL A 340 -18.48 11.64 9.99
CA VAL A 340 -19.72 12.43 10.05
C VAL A 340 -19.53 13.69 10.90
N ASN A 341 -18.92 13.56 12.09
CA ASN A 341 -18.67 14.71 12.96
C ASN A 341 -17.72 15.73 12.33
N ARG A 342 -16.71 15.25 11.60
CA ARG A 342 -15.78 16.10 10.84
C ARG A 342 -16.46 16.86 9.71
N HIS A 343 -17.31 16.19 8.90
CA HIS A 343 -18.08 16.84 7.83
C HIS A 343 -19.01 17.92 8.39
N ARG A 344 -19.68 17.63 9.52
CA ARG A 344 -20.51 18.61 10.21
C ARG A 344 -19.73 19.83 10.72
N ALA A 345 -18.52 19.59 11.25
CA ALA A 345 -17.65 20.69 11.69
C ALA A 345 -17.24 21.62 10.52
N LYS A 346 -17.22 21.10 9.28
CA LYS A 346 -16.99 21.88 8.05
C LYS A 346 -18.27 22.53 7.50
N GLY A 347 -19.43 22.25 8.09
CA GLY A 347 -20.74 22.74 7.60
C GLY A 347 -21.29 21.96 6.42
N GLU A 348 -20.75 20.78 6.12
CA GLU A 348 -21.18 19.91 5.02
C GLU A 348 -22.43 19.11 5.41
N ARG A 349 -23.37 18.99 4.47
CA ARG A 349 -24.64 18.26 4.63
C ARG A 349 -24.46 16.79 4.28
N ILE A 350 -25.17 15.92 5.01
CA ILE A 350 -25.07 14.45 4.89
C ILE A 350 -26.37 13.89 4.35
N VAL A 351 -26.30 13.14 3.24
CA VAL A 351 -27.39 12.30 2.76
C VAL A 351 -27.09 10.83 3.01
N MET A 352 -28.12 10.10 3.45
CA MET A 352 -28.01 8.67 3.73
C MET A 352 -29.06 7.87 2.98
N THR A 353 -28.64 6.71 2.48
CA THR A 353 -29.57 5.67 1.97
C THR A 353 -29.16 4.30 2.49
N ASN A 354 -30.06 3.31 2.37
CA ASN A 354 -29.79 1.92 2.73
C ASN A 354 -30.39 0.92 1.76
N GLY A 355 -29.76 -0.26 1.67
CA GLY A 355 -30.29 -1.36 0.87
C GLY A 355 -29.41 -2.61 0.87
N CYS A 356 -29.91 -3.67 0.24
CA CYS A 356 -29.15 -4.92 0.07
C CYS A 356 -28.08 -4.81 -1.03
N PHE A 357 -28.34 -4.09 -2.12
CA PHE A 357 -27.46 -3.88 -3.26
C PHE A 357 -26.78 -5.16 -3.77
N ASP A 358 -27.57 -6.24 -3.88
CA ASP A 358 -27.05 -7.57 -4.13
C ASP A 358 -26.49 -7.73 -5.57
N ILE A 359 -27.26 -7.30 -6.57
CA ILE A 359 -26.80 -7.18 -7.95
C ILE A 359 -27.01 -5.74 -8.39
N LEU A 360 -25.91 -5.02 -8.63
CA LEU A 360 -25.97 -3.64 -9.13
C LEU A 360 -26.38 -3.63 -10.61
N HIS A 361 -27.26 -2.68 -10.95
CA HIS A 361 -27.74 -2.41 -12.30
C HIS A 361 -27.85 -0.89 -12.52
N PRO A 362 -28.02 -0.44 -13.77
CA PRO A 362 -28.09 1.00 -14.08
C PRO A 362 -29.06 1.79 -13.19
N GLY A 363 -30.19 1.20 -12.78
CA GLY A 363 -31.15 1.82 -11.88
C GLY A 363 -30.54 2.20 -10.52
N HIS A 364 -29.70 1.36 -9.93
CA HIS A 364 -28.99 1.67 -8.69
C HIS A 364 -27.98 2.81 -8.90
N VAL A 365 -27.25 2.82 -10.02
CA VAL A 365 -26.26 3.86 -10.32
C VAL A 365 -26.93 5.23 -10.48
N THR A 366 -28.04 5.30 -11.23
CA THR A 366 -28.82 6.53 -11.39
C THR A 366 -29.35 7.01 -10.04
N TYR A 367 -29.97 6.13 -9.28
CA TYR A 367 -30.49 6.42 -7.94
C TYR A 367 -29.44 7.00 -6.99
N LEU A 368 -28.26 6.38 -6.91
CA LEU A 368 -27.16 6.86 -6.06
C LEU A 368 -26.57 8.18 -6.55
N ASN A 369 -26.51 8.39 -7.88
CA ASN A 369 -26.11 9.67 -8.44
C ASN A 369 -27.11 10.80 -8.11
N ASP A 370 -28.40 10.50 -8.09
CA ASP A 370 -29.43 11.50 -7.76
C ASP A 370 -29.46 11.76 -6.24
N ALA A 371 -29.26 10.73 -5.41
CA ALA A 371 -29.11 10.89 -3.97
C ALA A 371 -27.90 11.79 -3.61
N ALA A 372 -26.76 11.60 -4.28
CA ALA A 372 -25.55 12.39 -4.03
C ALA A 372 -25.71 13.90 -4.37
N LYS A 373 -26.68 14.28 -5.21
CA LYS A 373 -26.94 15.69 -5.54
C LYS A 373 -27.67 16.45 -4.43
N LEU A 374 -28.20 15.74 -3.43
CA LEU A 374 -29.02 16.32 -2.36
C LEU A 374 -28.21 16.87 -1.19
N ALA A 375 -26.92 16.46 -1.08
CA ALA A 375 -26.03 16.89 -0.02
C ALA A 375 -24.56 16.73 -0.45
N ASP A 376 -23.62 17.11 0.41
CA ASP A 376 -22.18 17.08 0.11
C ASP A 376 -21.57 15.67 0.28
N VAL A 377 -22.14 14.87 1.17
CA VAL A 377 -21.64 13.53 1.57
C VAL A 377 -22.74 12.49 1.42
N LEU A 378 -22.54 11.46 0.58
CA LEU A 378 -23.46 10.31 0.45
C LEU A 378 -22.96 9.12 1.24
N ILE A 379 -23.76 8.67 2.22
CA ILE A 379 -23.55 7.43 2.99
C ILE A 379 -24.52 6.36 2.49
N VAL A 380 -23.96 5.18 2.16
CA VAL A 380 -24.74 4.01 1.75
C VAL A 380 -24.60 2.92 2.82
N ALA A 381 -25.68 2.65 3.56
CA ALA A 381 -25.74 1.56 4.50
C ALA A 381 -26.17 0.24 3.82
N VAL A 382 -25.38 -0.81 4.00
CA VAL A 382 -25.56 -2.09 3.31
C VAL A 382 -25.93 -3.19 4.31
N ASN A 383 -27.06 -3.86 4.08
CA ASN A 383 -27.47 -5.03 4.87
C ASN A 383 -26.39 -6.13 4.81
N ASP A 384 -26.00 -6.71 5.94
CA ASP A 384 -25.14 -7.88 5.97
C ASP A 384 -25.82 -9.12 5.34
N ASP A 385 -25.05 -10.19 5.12
CA ASP A 385 -25.59 -11.38 4.45
C ASP A 385 -26.70 -12.05 5.26
N ALA A 386 -26.57 -12.08 6.59
CA ALA A 386 -27.58 -12.67 7.46
C ALA A 386 -28.91 -11.88 7.42
N SER A 387 -28.84 -10.55 7.41
CA SER A 387 -30.00 -9.66 7.27
C SER A 387 -30.67 -9.82 5.91
N VAL A 388 -29.88 -9.94 4.82
CA VAL A 388 -30.43 -10.19 3.48
C VAL A 388 -31.15 -11.52 3.40
N VAL A 389 -30.60 -12.59 4.00
CA VAL A 389 -31.27 -13.90 4.08
C VAL A 389 -32.65 -13.79 4.79
N ARG A 390 -32.72 -13.06 5.91
CA ARG A 390 -33.97 -12.83 6.63
C ARG A 390 -35.00 -12.04 5.81
N LEU A 391 -34.52 -11.05 5.04
CA LEU A 391 -35.41 -10.16 4.28
C LEU A 391 -35.85 -10.73 2.92
N LYS A 392 -35.02 -11.54 2.26
CA LYS A 392 -35.21 -11.95 0.84
C LYS A 392 -35.17 -13.47 0.61
N GLY A 393 -34.95 -14.28 1.66
CA GLY A 393 -34.92 -15.74 1.58
C GLY A 393 -33.52 -16.32 1.47
N ALA A 394 -33.41 -17.65 1.61
CA ALA A 394 -32.16 -18.39 1.74
C ALA A 394 -31.27 -18.36 0.49
N ASP A 395 -31.85 -18.10 -0.68
CA ASP A 395 -31.12 -18.04 -1.96
C ASP A 395 -30.47 -16.65 -2.20
N ARG A 396 -30.51 -15.77 -1.23
CA ARG A 396 -29.96 -14.40 -1.30
C ARG A 396 -29.11 -14.12 -0.07
N PRO A 397 -28.04 -13.30 -0.15
CA PRO A 397 -27.59 -12.59 -1.34
C PRO A 397 -26.81 -13.48 -2.33
N ILE A 398 -26.78 -13.08 -3.60
CA ILE A 398 -25.92 -13.70 -4.62
C ILE A 398 -24.45 -13.32 -4.39
N ASN A 399 -24.21 -12.04 -4.10
CA ASN A 399 -22.88 -11.53 -3.82
C ASN A 399 -22.69 -11.33 -2.31
N PRO A 400 -21.58 -11.82 -1.73
CA PRO A 400 -21.29 -11.64 -0.31
C PRO A 400 -21.09 -10.15 0.03
N LEU A 401 -21.29 -9.78 1.29
CA LEU A 401 -21.28 -8.41 1.80
C LEU A 401 -20.06 -7.61 1.30
N HIS A 402 -18.85 -8.18 1.44
CA HIS A 402 -17.62 -7.48 1.03
C HIS A 402 -17.60 -7.12 -0.46
N ALA A 403 -18.08 -8.01 -1.35
CA ALA A 403 -18.14 -7.74 -2.77
C ALA A 403 -19.17 -6.64 -3.09
N ARG A 404 -20.35 -6.67 -2.42
CA ARG A 404 -21.39 -5.65 -2.58
C ARG A 404 -20.90 -4.26 -2.15
N MET A 405 -20.22 -4.19 -1.00
CA MET A 405 -19.63 -2.94 -0.49
C MET A 405 -18.51 -2.41 -1.40
N SER A 406 -17.62 -3.28 -1.90
CA SER A 406 -16.53 -2.89 -2.79
C SER A 406 -17.03 -2.27 -4.11
N VAL A 407 -18.10 -2.84 -4.70
CA VAL A 407 -18.68 -2.27 -5.92
C VAL A 407 -19.34 -0.92 -5.66
N LEU A 408 -20.01 -0.73 -4.52
CA LEU A 408 -20.62 0.54 -4.13
C LEU A 408 -19.56 1.61 -3.85
N ALA A 409 -18.49 1.29 -3.14
CA ALA A 409 -17.39 2.20 -2.85
C ALA A 409 -16.63 2.65 -4.12
N GLY A 410 -16.66 1.83 -5.19
CA GLY A 410 -16.13 2.19 -6.51
C GLY A 410 -17.00 3.17 -7.31
N LEU A 411 -18.19 3.51 -6.85
CA LEU A 411 -19.07 4.50 -7.51
C LEU A 411 -18.67 5.91 -7.11
N ARG A 412 -18.41 6.76 -8.09
CA ARG A 412 -17.99 8.16 -7.87
C ARG A 412 -18.97 8.98 -7.01
N SER A 413 -20.24 8.61 -6.98
CA SER A 413 -21.29 9.31 -6.22
C SER A 413 -21.33 8.91 -4.74
N VAL A 414 -20.69 7.81 -4.35
CA VAL A 414 -20.74 7.28 -2.99
C VAL A 414 -19.50 7.75 -2.22
N THR A 415 -19.73 8.40 -1.07
CA THR A 415 -18.63 8.84 -0.20
C THR A 415 -18.27 7.74 0.80
N TYR A 416 -19.26 7.21 1.52
CA TYR A 416 -19.03 6.13 2.50
C TYR A 416 -19.98 4.96 2.30
N VAL A 417 -19.46 3.76 2.55
CA VAL A 417 -20.24 2.51 2.58
C VAL A 417 -20.03 1.87 3.94
N VAL A 418 -21.13 1.59 4.66
CA VAL A 418 -21.10 1.02 6.01
C VAL A 418 -22.01 -0.21 6.10
N PRO A 419 -21.58 -1.33 6.71
CA PRO A 419 -22.45 -2.49 6.91
C PRO A 419 -23.36 -2.29 8.12
N PHE A 420 -24.52 -2.95 8.12
CA PHE A 420 -25.36 -3.09 9.31
C PHE A 420 -26.07 -4.46 9.31
N SER A 421 -26.33 -5.01 10.50
CA SER A 421 -26.83 -6.37 10.69
C SER A 421 -28.30 -6.46 11.11
N GLU A 422 -28.90 -5.34 11.48
CA GLU A 422 -30.29 -5.25 11.92
C GLU A 422 -31.25 -5.37 10.72
N ASP A 423 -32.50 -5.73 11.01
CA ASP A 423 -33.54 -5.83 9.97
C ASP A 423 -33.93 -4.47 9.40
N THR A 424 -33.71 -3.39 10.17
CA THR A 424 -33.94 -2.00 9.74
C THR A 424 -32.73 -1.13 10.10
N PRO A 425 -32.41 -0.09 9.34
CA PRO A 425 -31.28 0.80 9.62
C PRO A 425 -31.61 1.87 10.69
N ALA A 426 -32.73 1.79 11.41
CA ALA A 426 -33.20 2.86 12.29
C ALA A 426 -32.18 3.28 13.36
N ARG A 427 -31.49 2.32 13.99
CA ARG A 427 -30.43 2.61 14.98
C ARG A 427 -29.27 3.36 14.36
N LEU A 428 -28.79 2.92 13.19
CA LEU A 428 -27.70 3.57 12.47
C LEU A 428 -28.08 4.98 11.99
N ILE A 429 -29.34 5.16 11.53
CA ILE A 429 -29.87 6.49 11.16
C ILE A 429 -29.89 7.41 12.38
N GLN A 430 -30.28 6.92 13.56
CA GLN A 430 -30.24 7.71 14.80
C GLN A 430 -28.80 8.10 15.18
N ALA A 431 -27.84 7.19 15.04
CA ALA A 431 -26.44 7.48 15.36
C ALA A 431 -25.83 8.52 14.41
N ILE A 432 -26.13 8.41 13.12
CA ILE A 432 -25.63 9.32 12.08
C ILE A 432 -26.42 10.64 12.07
N SER A 433 -27.75 10.63 12.32
CA SER A 433 -28.66 11.77 12.21
C SER A 433 -28.48 12.55 10.87
N PRO A 434 -28.68 11.94 9.70
CA PRO A 434 -28.41 12.57 8.41
C PRO A 434 -29.34 13.77 8.18
N ASP A 435 -28.86 14.78 7.42
CA ASP A 435 -29.68 15.94 6.98
C ASP A 435 -30.74 15.53 5.96
N VAL A 436 -30.44 14.48 5.15
CA VAL A 436 -31.37 13.93 4.16
C VAL A 436 -31.36 12.42 4.22
N LEU A 437 -32.52 11.80 4.40
CA LEU A 437 -32.72 10.37 4.27
C LEU A 437 -33.40 10.07 2.94
N VAL A 438 -32.78 9.24 2.11
CA VAL A 438 -33.28 8.92 0.77
C VAL A 438 -33.70 7.48 0.67
N LYS A 439 -34.85 7.22 0.02
CA LYS A 439 -35.31 5.89 -0.35
C LYS A 439 -35.77 5.87 -1.79
N GLY A 440 -35.51 4.77 -2.50
CA GLY A 440 -35.98 4.57 -3.85
C GLY A 440 -37.27 3.78 -3.89
N GLY A 441 -38.24 4.15 -4.72
CA GLY A 441 -39.46 3.42 -5.00
C GLY A 441 -40.74 4.03 -4.45
N ASP A 442 -41.83 3.27 -4.51
CA ASP A 442 -43.19 3.71 -4.15
C ASP A 442 -43.46 3.56 -2.64
N TYR A 443 -42.60 4.14 -1.79
CA TYR A 443 -42.82 4.16 -0.33
C TYR A 443 -43.57 5.41 0.07
N ALA A 444 -44.45 5.32 1.10
CA ALA A 444 -44.86 6.50 1.83
C ALA A 444 -43.75 6.89 2.84
N VAL A 445 -43.57 8.19 3.08
CA VAL A 445 -42.52 8.67 4.02
C VAL A 445 -42.61 7.98 5.38
N TYR A 446 -43.82 7.74 5.85
CA TYR A 446 -44.09 7.10 7.16
C TYR A 446 -43.73 5.60 7.22
N ASP A 447 -43.48 4.95 6.08
CA ASP A 447 -43.09 3.54 6.01
C ASP A 447 -41.55 3.38 6.01
N ILE A 448 -40.80 4.48 5.96
CA ILE A 448 -39.34 4.46 5.91
C ILE A 448 -38.78 4.39 7.33
N ALA A 449 -38.07 3.33 7.67
CA ALA A 449 -37.45 3.19 8.98
C ALA A 449 -36.50 4.34 9.29
N GLY A 450 -36.65 4.99 10.46
CA GLY A 450 -35.85 6.13 10.90
C GLY A 450 -36.34 7.50 10.45
N HIS A 451 -37.44 7.58 9.68
CA HIS A 451 -38.01 8.84 9.22
C HIS A 451 -38.38 9.81 10.37
N GLU A 452 -38.92 9.28 11.47
CA GLU A 452 -39.34 10.10 12.64
C GLU A 452 -38.13 10.88 13.18
N HIS A 453 -37.03 10.19 13.44
CA HIS A 453 -35.81 10.80 13.97
C HIS A 453 -35.26 11.89 13.05
N VAL A 454 -35.20 11.63 11.73
CA VAL A 454 -34.69 12.61 10.75
C VAL A 454 -35.56 13.87 10.72
N LEU A 455 -36.89 13.72 10.74
CA LEU A 455 -37.81 14.86 10.76
C LEU A 455 -37.74 15.61 12.10
N GLU A 456 -37.62 14.94 13.25
CA GLU A 456 -37.48 15.56 14.57
C GLU A 456 -36.18 16.35 14.72
N THR A 457 -35.10 15.90 14.05
CA THR A 457 -33.81 16.60 14.04
C THR A 457 -33.72 17.71 13.00
N GLY A 458 -34.79 17.97 12.27
CA GLY A 458 -34.89 19.05 11.28
C GLY A 458 -34.36 18.65 9.89
N GLY A 459 -34.14 17.37 9.64
CA GLY A 459 -33.75 16.82 8.34
C GLY A 459 -34.96 16.59 7.41
N GLU A 460 -34.67 16.11 6.21
CA GLU A 460 -35.63 15.84 5.16
C GLU A 460 -35.66 14.35 4.78
N VAL A 461 -36.85 13.81 4.45
CA VAL A 461 -37.01 12.45 3.91
C VAL A 461 -37.49 12.54 2.48
N ILE A 462 -36.67 12.07 1.53
CA ILE A 462 -36.92 12.20 0.10
C ILE A 462 -37.06 10.84 -0.55
N ILE A 463 -38.11 10.69 -1.38
CA ILE A 463 -38.32 9.48 -2.18
C ILE A 463 -37.89 9.78 -3.60
N LEU A 464 -37.00 8.96 -4.15
CA LEU A 464 -36.53 9.08 -5.54
C LEU A 464 -37.15 7.98 -6.39
N ASP A 465 -37.54 8.35 -7.60
CA ASP A 465 -38.10 7.43 -8.58
C ASP A 465 -37.07 6.41 -9.06
N PHE A 466 -37.49 5.18 -9.32
CA PHE A 466 -36.63 4.18 -9.96
C PHE A 466 -36.57 4.40 -11.47
N LEU A 467 -35.40 4.12 -12.05
CA LEU A 467 -35.30 4.05 -13.51
C LEU A 467 -36.15 2.89 -14.05
N PRO A 468 -37.17 3.13 -14.88
CA PRO A 468 -38.06 2.09 -15.39
C PRO A 468 -37.29 0.98 -16.14
N GLY A 469 -37.69 -0.28 -15.96
CA GLY A 469 -37.16 -1.42 -16.69
C GLY A 469 -35.93 -2.12 -16.07
N TYR A 470 -35.45 -1.69 -14.91
CA TYR A 470 -34.34 -2.30 -14.20
C TYR A 470 -34.74 -2.73 -12.80
N SER A 471 -34.66 -4.04 -12.50
CA SER A 471 -34.74 -4.58 -11.14
C SER A 471 -33.86 -5.82 -11.01
N THR A 472 -33.37 -6.10 -9.81
CA THR A 472 -32.58 -7.31 -9.52
C THR A 472 -33.40 -8.57 -9.84
N THR A 473 -34.71 -8.58 -9.54
CA THR A 473 -35.61 -9.69 -9.82
C THR A 473 -35.74 -9.97 -11.32
N SER A 474 -35.97 -8.94 -12.13
CA SER A 474 -36.08 -9.11 -13.58
C SER A 474 -34.75 -9.52 -14.24
N THR A 475 -33.63 -9.15 -13.64
CA THR A 475 -32.29 -9.57 -14.09
C THR A 475 -32.10 -11.07 -13.84
N LEU A 476 -32.46 -11.58 -12.67
CA LEU A 476 -32.39 -13.00 -12.33
C LEU A 476 -33.34 -13.85 -13.18
N GLU A 477 -34.57 -13.40 -13.40
CA GLU A 477 -35.52 -14.09 -14.29
C GLU A 477 -35.00 -14.24 -15.73
N ARG A 478 -34.30 -13.22 -16.24
CA ARG A 478 -33.69 -13.26 -17.58
C ARG A 478 -32.52 -14.23 -17.63
N ILE A 479 -31.69 -14.28 -16.59
CA ILE A 479 -30.56 -15.24 -16.51
C ILE A 479 -31.11 -16.67 -16.45
N ASN A 480 -32.10 -16.95 -15.62
CA ASN A 480 -32.67 -18.29 -15.48
C ASN A 480 -33.37 -18.76 -16.76
N LYS A 481 -34.02 -17.88 -17.51
CA LYS A 481 -34.62 -18.21 -18.82
C LYS A 481 -33.60 -18.50 -19.90
N SER A 482 -32.39 -17.98 -19.81
CA SER A 482 -31.31 -18.24 -20.79
C SER A 482 -30.51 -19.52 -20.50
N VAL A 483 -30.79 -20.21 -19.40
CA VAL A 483 -30.17 -21.50 -19.04
C VAL A 483 -31.06 -22.69 -19.45
N ASP A 484 -32.36 -22.45 -19.72
CA ASP A 484 -33.33 -23.47 -20.13
C ASP A 484 -33.51 -23.55 -21.67
N ASP A 485 -32.87 -22.68 -22.45
CA ASP A 485 -32.72 -22.70 -23.91
C ASP A 485 -31.29 -23.18 -24.32
#